data_b636597a7ae3283c2db186a9eb9870a0
#
_entry.id   b636597a7ae3283c2db186a9eb9870a0
#
_cell.length_a   1.000
_cell.length_b   1.000
_cell.length_c   1.000
_cell.angle_alpha   90.00
_cell.angle_beta   90.00
_cell.angle_gamma   90.00
#
_symmetry.space_group_name_H-M   'P 1'
#
loop_
_entity.id
_entity.type
_entity.pdbx_description
1 polymer ?
#
loop_
_entity_poly.entity_id
_entity_poly.type
_entity_poly.pdbx_seq_one_letter_code
_entity_poly.pdbx_strand_id
1 'polypeptide(L)'
;KAAFTGAEIGMLQSIREIPGFLAFTAVFVLLILKEQTFAYLSLAFLGVGVAITGYLPSVIGLYFSTFIMSVGFHYYETVKQSLSLQWFSIDEAPAMLGKLIAASSAASLVAYSFLWLAMDYVGLSYSAIYLVGGSVCLCLTLFMWLAFPRFGSNTPQRKHLLMRKRYWLYYALTFMGGARRQIFTVFAGFLMVEKFGYSVSDIAALFI
;
A
#
# COMPACT_ATOMS: atom_id res chain seq x y z
N LYS A 1 22.25 9.48 -4.29
CA LYS A 1 20.98 10.11 -3.88
C LYS A 1 20.38 10.77 -5.11
N ALA A 2 19.17 10.34 -5.53
CA ALA A 2 18.42 11.09 -6.51
C ALA A 2 18.00 12.41 -5.85
N ALA A 3 18.49 13.52 -6.35
CA ALA A 3 18.04 14.84 -5.88
C ALA A 3 16.70 15.15 -6.55
N PHE A 4 15.60 14.80 -5.88
CA PHE A 4 14.26 15.08 -6.38
C PHE A 4 13.89 16.56 -6.14
N THR A 5 13.45 17.20 -7.21
CA THR A 5 12.75 18.49 -7.13
C THR A 5 11.27 18.26 -6.77
N GLY A 6 10.57 19.33 -6.38
CA GLY A 6 9.12 19.24 -6.14
C GLY A 6 8.33 18.74 -7.36
N ALA A 7 8.77 19.05 -8.58
CA ALA A 7 8.16 18.57 -9.82
C ALA A 7 8.33 17.05 -9.98
N GLU A 8 9.51 16.52 -9.68
CA GLU A 8 9.78 15.07 -9.75
C GLU A 8 9.03 14.28 -8.68
N ILE A 9 8.86 14.85 -7.48
CA ILE A 9 7.98 14.29 -6.44
C ILE A 9 6.54 14.28 -6.92
N GLY A 10 6.05 15.36 -7.52
CA GLY A 10 4.72 15.42 -8.11
C GLY A 10 4.50 14.35 -9.18
N MET A 11 5.47 14.17 -10.08
CA MET A 11 5.44 13.13 -11.12
C MET A 11 5.46 11.73 -10.52
N LEU A 12 6.31 11.47 -9.51
CA LEU A 12 6.37 10.20 -8.79
C LEU A 12 5.01 9.85 -8.18
N GLN A 13 4.35 10.81 -7.54
CA GLN A 13 3.02 10.62 -6.97
C GLN A 13 1.95 10.40 -8.04
N SER A 14 2.02 11.10 -9.16
CA SER A 14 1.11 10.87 -10.29
C SER A 14 1.24 9.45 -10.82
N ILE A 15 2.46 8.95 -11.02
CA ILE A 15 2.74 7.57 -11.45
C ILE A 15 2.20 6.56 -10.42
N ARG A 16 2.38 6.84 -9.14
CA ARG A 16 1.87 6.01 -8.04
C ARG A 16 0.34 5.90 -8.05
N GLU A 17 -0.36 6.95 -8.40
CA GLU A 17 -1.83 6.97 -8.37
C GLU A 17 -2.49 6.39 -9.63
N ILE A 18 -1.73 6.15 -10.72
CA ILE A 18 -2.27 5.50 -11.94
C ILE A 18 -2.89 4.13 -11.61
N PRO A 19 -2.20 3.18 -10.92
CA PRO A 19 -2.82 1.92 -10.53
C PRO A 19 -4.00 2.09 -9.56
N GLY A 20 -3.98 3.12 -8.73
CA GLY A 20 -5.10 3.47 -7.85
C GLY A 20 -6.35 3.85 -8.65
N PHE A 21 -6.19 4.69 -9.66
CA PHE A 21 -7.27 5.03 -10.58
C PHE A 21 -7.76 3.80 -11.37
N LEU A 22 -6.85 2.90 -11.74
CA LEU A 22 -7.18 1.68 -12.48
C LEU A 22 -7.66 0.52 -11.58
N ALA A 23 -7.75 0.70 -10.26
CA ALA A 23 -8.11 -0.38 -9.32
C ALA A 23 -9.48 -1.01 -9.61
N PHE A 24 -10.40 -0.29 -10.29
CA PHE A 24 -11.66 -0.86 -10.76
C PHE A 24 -11.47 -2.04 -11.72
N THR A 25 -10.33 -2.12 -12.41
CA THR A 25 -10.02 -3.23 -13.33
C THR A 25 -9.77 -4.55 -12.59
N ALA A 26 -9.65 -4.52 -11.26
CA ALA A 26 -9.62 -5.74 -10.42
C ALA A 26 -10.81 -6.66 -10.72
N VAL A 27 -11.98 -6.10 -11.08
CA VAL A 27 -13.15 -6.89 -11.48
C VAL A 27 -12.83 -7.83 -12.65
N PHE A 28 -12.05 -7.38 -13.63
CA PHE A 28 -11.68 -8.21 -14.79
C PHE A 28 -10.66 -9.30 -14.42
N VAL A 29 -9.73 -9.00 -13.52
CA VAL A 29 -8.77 -9.99 -13.01
C VAL A 29 -9.48 -11.08 -12.22
N LEU A 30 -10.50 -10.71 -11.45
CA LEU A 30 -11.33 -11.64 -10.68
C LEU A 30 -12.24 -12.53 -11.53
N LEU A 31 -12.36 -12.28 -12.82
CA LEU A 31 -12.98 -13.23 -13.75
C LEU A 31 -12.13 -14.50 -13.96
N ILE A 32 -10.81 -14.36 -13.78
CA ILE A 32 -9.81 -15.40 -14.07
C ILE A 32 -9.23 -15.96 -12.77
N LEU A 33 -8.93 -15.10 -11.80
CA LEU A 33 -8.28 -15.46 -10.55
C LEU A 33 -9.27 -15.43 -9.38
N LYS A 34 -9.06 -16.32 -8.42
CA LYS A 34 -9.75 -16.26 -7.12
C LYS A 34 -9.21 -15.08 -6.31
N GLU A 35 -10.06 -14.41 -5.53
CA GLU A 35 -9.70 -13.23 -4.73
C GLU A 35 -8.49 -13.47 -3.84
N GLN A 36 -8.45 -14.59 -3.11
CA GLN A 36 -7.33 -14.91 -2.23
C GLN A 36 -6.01 -15.07 -3.01
N THR A 37 -6.02 -15.71 -4.18
CA THR A 37 -4.84 -15.81 -5.05
C THR A 37 -4.42 -14.43 -5.56
N PHE A 38 -5.38 -13.61 -5.96
CA PHE A 38 -5.12 -12.26 -6.44
C PHE A 38 -4.53 -11.37 -5.33
N ALA A 39 -5.01 -11.51 -4.07
CA ALA A 39 -4.44 -10.81 -2.92
C ALA A 39 -2.96 -11.18 -2.72
N TYR A 40 -2.61 -12.47 -2.78
CA TYR A 40 -1.22 -12.92 -2.64
C TYR A 40 -0.32 -12.42 -3.78
N LEU A 41 -0.78 -12.47 -5.02
CA LEU A 41 -0.04 -11.93 -6.15
C LEU A 41 0.17 -10.42 -6.00
N SER A 42 -0.83 -9.68 -5.58
CA SER A 42 -0.73 -8.24 -5.32
C SER A 42 0.28 -7.93 -4.22
N LEU A 43 0.29 -8.69 -3.12
CA LEU A 43 1.31 -8.55 -2.07
C LEU A 43 2.72 -8.92 -2.57
N ALA A 44 2.84 -9.92 -3.44
CA ALA A 44 4.12 -10.26 -4.05
C ALA A 44 4.65 -9.13 -4.94
N PHE A 45 3.79 -8.51 -5.77
CA PHE A 45 4.15 -7.32 -6.53
C PHE A 45 4.59 -6.16 -5.63
N LEU A 46 3.85 -5.91 -4.53
CA LEU A 46 4.23 -4.91 -3.54
C LEU A 46 5.61 -5.21 -2.94
N GLY A 47 5.85 -6.43 -2.47
CA GLY A 47 7.10 -6.83 -1.86
C GLY A 47 8.30 -6.74 -2.82
N VAL A 48 8.12 -7.19 -4.08
CA VAL A 48 9.15 -7.03 -5.12
C VAL A 48 9.42 -5.56 -5.40
N GLY A 49 8.39 -4.74 -5.61
CA GLY A 49 8.52 -3.31 -5.86
C GLY A 49 9.30 -2.60 -4.74
N VAL A 50 8.98 -2.91 -3.47
CA VAL A 50 9.70 -2.37 -2.32
C VAL A 50 11.14 -2.85 -2.33
N ALA A 51 11.41 -4.16 -2.48
CA ALA A 51 12.77 -4.72 -2.40
C ALA A 51 13.73 -4.14 -3.43
N ILE A 52 13.27 -3.92 -4.68
CA ILE A 52 14.12 -3.40 -5.76
C ILE A 52 14.34 -1.88 -5.68
N THR A 53 13.53 -1.13 -4.95
CA THR A 53 13.60 0.34 -4.89
C THR A 53 14.97 0.84 -4.48
N GLY A 54 15.61 0.21 -3.50
CA GLY A 54 16.92 0.60 -3.00
C GLY A 54 18.08 0.39 -4.00
N TYR A 55 17.87 -0.43 -5.02
CA TYR A 55 18.86 -0.74 -6.06
C TYR A 55 18.68 0.10 -7.34
N LEU A 56 17.62 0.87 -7.43
CA LEU A 56 17.27 1.71 -8.57
C LEU A 56 17.27 3.21 -8.20
N PRO A 57 18.40 3.80 -7.78
CA PRO A 57 18.45 5.15 -7.22
C PRO A 57 18.34 6.28 -8.27
N SER A 58 18.02 5.97 -9.51
CA SER A 58 17.74 6.95 -10.57
C SER A 58 16.28 7.41 -10.56
N VAL A 59 15.99 8.58 -11.11
CA VAL A 59 14.61 9.11 -11.25
C VAL A 59 13.70 8.09 -11.94
N ILE A 60 14.15 7.58 -13.10
CA ILE A 60 13.40 6.57 -13.87
C ILE A 60 13.26 5.25 -13.09
N GLY A 61 14.33 4.82 -12.42
CA GLY A 61 14.32 3.61 -11.60
C GLY A 61 13.32 3.70 -10.44
N LEU A 62 13.24 4.86 -9.79
CA LEU A 62 12.27 5.11 -8.73
C LEU A 62 10.84 5.20 -9.28
N TYR A 63 10.62 5.77 -10.44
CA TYR A 63 9.31 5.74 -11.11
C TYR A 63 8.86 4.32 -11.40
N PHE A 64 9.76 3.49 -11.93
CA PHE A 64 9.48 2.09 -12.24
C PHE A 64 9.17 1.25 -11.01
N SER A 65 10.03 1.30 -9.98
CA SER A 65 9.80 0.55 -8.75
C SER A 65 8.53 1.02 -8.02
N THR A 66 8.26 2.34 -8.00
CA THR A 66 7.04 2.91 -7.44
C THR A 66 5.80 2.43 -8.19
N PHE A 67 5.85 2.34 -9.51
CA PHE A 67 4.72 1.82 -10.29
C PHE A 67 4.42 0.35 -9.93
N ILE A 68 5.44 -0.52 -9.87
CA ILE A 68 5.27 -1.93 -9.47
C ILE A 68 4.69 -2.04 -8.06
N MET A 69 5.28 -1.31 -7.11
CA MET A 69 4.82 -1.26 -5.73
C MET A 69 3.36 -0.81 -5.63
N SER A 70 3.00 0.22 -6.41
CA SER A 70 1.67 0.79 -6.42
C SER A 70 0.62 -0.14 -7.03
N VAL A 71 0.95 -0.87 -8.10
CA VAL A 71 0.09 -1.95 -8.63
C VAL A 71 -0.22 -2.93 -7.51
N GLY A 72 0.80 -3.45 -6.83
CA GLY A 72 0.60 -4.37 -5.71
C GLY A 72 -0.29 -3.80 -4.61
N PHE A 73 -0.01 -2.58 -4.18
CA PHE A 73 -0.73 -1.91 -3.10
C PHE A 73 -2.21 -1.69 -3.41
N HIS A 74 -2.53 -1.05 -4.52
CA HIS A 74 -3.92 -0.66 -4.82
C HIS A 74 -4.81 -1.86 -5.14
N TYR A 75 -4.29 -2.85 -5.85
CA TYR A 75 -5.04 -4.08 -6.10
C TYR A 75 -5.23 -4.91 -4.82
N TYR A 76 -4.22 -4.98 -3.95
CA TYR A 76 -4.37 -5.62 -2.65
C TYR A 76 -5.43 -4.94 -1.78
N GLU A 77 -5.40 -3.61 -1.66
CA GLU A 77 -6.39 -2.85 -0.89
C GLU A 77 -7.83 -3.11 -1.39
N THR A 78 -8.01 -3.18 -2.72
CA THR A 78 -9.31 -3.47 -3.33
C THR A 78 -9.81 -4.87 -2.95
N VAL A 79 -8.93 -5.88 -3.08
CA VAL A 79 -9.29 -7.27 -2.80
C VAL A 79 -9.44 -7.53 -1.30
N LYS A 80 -8.59 -6.92 -0.47
CA LYS A 80 -8.68 -6.99 0.99
C LYS A 80 -10.06 -6.56 1.48
N GLN A 81 -10.57 -5.45 0.95
CA GLN A 81 -11.91 -4.97 1.29
C GLN A 81 -12.99 -5.99 0.92
N SER A 82 -12.90 -6.58 -0.26
CA SER A 82 -13.83 -7.60 -0.73
C SER A 82 -13.79 -8.86 0.13
N LEU A 83 -12.60 -9.39 0.40
CA LEU A 83 -12.40 -10.57 1.25
C LEU A 83 -12.93 -10.35 2.68
N SER A 84 -12.67 -9.19 3.26
CA SER A 84 -13.15 -8.87 4.61
C SER A 84 -14.67 -8.89 4.69
N LEU A 85 -15.36 -8.37 3.66
CA LEU A 85 -16.82 -8.37 3.60
C LEU A 85 -17.42 -9.75 3.31
N GLN A 86 -16.65 -10.68 2.74
CA GLN A 86 -17.10 -12.05 2.49
C GLN A 86 -16.92 -12.97 3.68
N TRP A 87 -15.88 -12.76 4.47
CA TRP A 87 -15.53 -13.65 5.58
C TRP A 87 -16.23 -13.31 6.88
N PHE A 88 -16.70 -12.07 7.01
CA PHE A 88 -17.40 -11.65 8.22
C PHE A 88 -18.90 -11.51 7.98
N SER A 89 -19.70 -11.96 8.93
CA SER A 89 -21.14 -11.69 8.94
C SER A 89 -21.42 -10.19 9.11
N ILE A 90 -22.62 -9.75 8.76
CA ILE A 90 -23.00 -8.33 8.85
C ILE A 90 -22.86 -7.81 10.30
N ASP A 91 -23.17 -8.65 11.28
CA ASP A 91 -23.11 -8.29 12.70
C ASP A 91 -21.69 -8.24 13.23
N GLU A 92 -20.80 -9.08 12.72
CA GLU A 92 -19.40 -9.16 13.13
C GLU A 92 -18.49 -8.18 12.38
N ALA A 93 -18.85 -7.81 11.17
CA ALA A 93 -18.02 -6.99 10.27
C ALA A 93 -17.52 -5.69 10.93
N PRO A 94 -18.32 -4.89 11.65
CA PRO A 94 -17.84 -3.66 12.28
C PRO A 94 -16.70 -3.91 13.29
N ALA A 95 -16.88 -4.91 14.15
CA ALA A 95 -15.88 -5.26 15.17
C ALA A 95 -14.59 -5.82 14.54
N MET A 96 -14.72 -6.67 13.52
CA MET A 96 -13.57 -7.26 12.83
C MET A 96 -12.81 -6.24 11.98
N LEU A 97 -13.50 -5.34 11.29
CA LEU A 97 -12.86 -4.22 10.59
C LEU A 97 -12.12 -3.30 11.54
N GLY A 98 -12.70 -3.03 12.74
CA GLY A 98 -12.00 -2.29 13.80
C GLY A 98 -10.71 -2.98 14.25
N LYS A 99 -10.73 -4.31 14.46
CA LYS A 99 -9.52 -5.08 14.80
C LYS A 99 -8.48 -5.05 13.68
N LEU A 100 -8.89 -5.11 12.40
CA LEU A 100 -7.98 -5.00 11.27
C LEU A 100 -7.29 -3.62 11.21
N ILE A 101 -8.04 -2.54 11.49
CA ILE A 101 -7.47 -1.19 11.58
C ILE A 101 -6.47 -1.11 12.73
N ALA A 102 -6.83 -1.61 13.92
CA ALA A 102 -5.94 -1.61 15.07
C ALA A 102 -4.65 -2.41 14.81
N ALA A 103 -4.76 -3.59 14.20
CA ALA A 103 -3.61 -4.40 13.81
C ALA A 103 -2.72 -3.69 12.79
N SER A 104 -3.32 -3.02 11.80
CA SER A 104 -2.59 -2.21 10.81
C SER A 104 -1.84 -1.05 11.46
N SER A 105 -2.48 -0.35 12.41
CA SER A 105 -1.85 0.74 13.15
C SER A 105 -0.69 0.24 14.01
N ALA A 106 -0.87 -0.86 14.72
CA ALA A 106 0.21 -1.49 15.50
C ALA A 106 1.39 -1.91 14.62
N ALA A 107 1.11 -2.52 13.46
CA ALA A 107 2.16 -2.88 12.49
C ALA A 107 2.89 -1.63 11.95
N SER A 108 2.19 -0.53 11.75
CA SER A 108 2.82 0.75 11.33
C SER A 108 3.76 1.29 12.41
N LEU A 109 3.35 1.27 13.68
CA LEU A 109 4.22 1.67 14.79
C LEU A 109 5.49 0.82 14.85
N VAL A 110 5.37 -0.50 14.71
CA VAL A 110 6.52 -1.41 14.66
C VAL A 110 7.44 -1.07 13.48
N ALA A 111 6.85 -0.81 12.30
CA ALA A 111 7.63 -0.46 11.11
C ALA A 111 8.37 0.88 11.26
N TYR A 112 7.73 1.91 11.79
CA TYR A 112 8.38 3.21 12.04
C TYR A 112 9.48 3.10 13.10
N SER A 113 9.22 2.38 14.20
CA SER A 113 10.24 2.12 15.24
C SER A 113 11.43 1.36 14.67
N PHE A 114 11.18 0.35 13.82
CA PHE A 114 12.26 -0.36 13.13
C PHE A 114 13.07 0.56 12.21
N LEU A 115 12.42 1.41 11.43
CA LEU A 115 13.10 2.38 10.55
C LEU A 115 13.97 3.33 11.35
N TRP A 116 13.43 3.90 12.42
CA TRP A 116 14.17 4.80 13.30
C TRP A 116 15.40 4.13 13.90
N LEU A 117 15.24 2.97 14.53
CA LEU A 117 16.35 2.19 15.12
C LEU A 117 17.38 1.77 14.06
N ALA A 118 16.92 1.29 12.90
CA ALA A 118 17.80 0.82 11.84
C ALA A 118 18.67 1.93 11.26
N MET A 119 18.14 3.16 11.17
CA MET A 119 18.87 4.30 10.61
C MET A 119 19.78 4.97 11.64
N ASP A 120 19.28 5.23 12.85
CA ASP A 120 20.01 6.00 13.86
C ASP A 120 21.05 5.17 14.64
N TYR A 121 20.70 3.93 15.00
CA TYR A 121 21.58 3.10 15.85
C TYR A 121 22.39 2.09 15.06
N VAL A 122 21.81 1.50 14.00
CA VAL A 122 22.51 0.46 13.22
C VAL A 122 23.21 1.07 12.00
N GLY A 123 22.78 2.22 11.52
CA GLY A 123 23.34 2.88 10.35
C GLY A 123 23.08 2.13 9.04
N LEU A 124 21.95 1.44 8.92
CA LEU A 124 21.61 0.69 7.71
C LEU A 124 21.45 1.61 6.51
N SER A 125 21.94 1.16 5.36
CA SER A 125 21.74 1.87 4.10
C SER A 125 20.26 1.81 3.64
N TYR A 126 19.83 2.80 2.86
CA TYR A 126 18.49 2.77 2.26
C TYR A 126 18.23 1.48 1.48
N SER A 127 19.22 1.00 0.72
CA SER A 127 19.07 -0.24 -0.05
C SER A 127 18.82 -1.45 0.86
N ALA A 128 19.51 -1.53 2.00
CA ALA A 128 19.28 -2.60 2.97
C ALA A 128 17.88 -2.52 3.58
N ILE A 129 17.41 -1.32 3.95
CA ILE A 129 16.07 -1.10 4.52
C ILE A 129 14.97 -1.51 3.55
N TYR A 130 15.07 -1.08 2.28
CA TYR A 130 14.11 -1.47 1.25
C TYR A 130 14.12 -2.97 0.99
N LEU A 131 15.32 -3.57 0.93
CA LEU A 131 15.47 -5.02 0.75
C LEU A 131 14.82 -5.79 1.91
N VAL A 132 15.11 -5.41 3.14
CA VAL A 132 14.52 -6.05 4.35
C VAL A 132 13.00 -5.91 4.33
N GLY A 133 12.47 -4.71 4.13
CA GLY A 133 11.03 -4.47 4.10
C GLY A 133 10.31 -5.27 3.02
N GLY A 134 10.86 -5.28 1.79
CA GLY A 134 10.32 -6.07 0.68
C GLY A 134 10.42 -7.58 0.93
N SER A 135 11.55 -8.05 1.47
CA SER A 135 11.74 -9.47 1.81
C SER A 135 10.79 -9.94 2.90
N VAL A 136 10.56 -9.15 3.94
CA VAL A 136 9.57 -9.45 4.98
C VAL A 136 8.16 -9.58 4.36
N CYS A 137 7.79 -8.66 3.48
CA CYS A 137 6.51 -8.74 2.77
C CYS A 137 6.40 -10.03 1.95
N LEU A 138 7.44 -10.39 1.19
CA LEU A 138 7.47 -11.62 0.39
C LEU A 138 7.42 -12.88 1.24
N CYS A 139 8.19 -12.93 2.34
CA CYS A 139 8.19 -14.07 3.26
C CYS A 139 6.82 -14.25 3.93
N LEU A 140 6.19 -13.17 4.37
CA LEU A 140 4.85 -13.22 4.94
C LEU A 140 3.81 -13.66 3.89
N THR A 141 3.93 -13.17 2.65
CA THR A 141 3.05 -13.58 1.55
C THR A 141 3.19 -15.06 1.25
N LEU A 142 4.42 -15.57 1.17
CA LEU A 142 4.71 -16.97 0.97
C LEU A 142 4.20 -17.84 2.14
N PHE A 143 4.43 -17.39 3.37
CA PHE A 143 3.91 -18.04 4.56
C PHE A 143 2.39 -18.15 4.52
N MET A 144 1.70 -17.07 4.22
CA MET A 144 0.24 -17.07 4.09
C MET A 144 -0.24 -17.99 2.97
N TRP A 145 0.45 -18.01 1.85
CA TRP A 145 0.13 -18.91 0.72
C TRP A 145 0.22 -20.39 1.12
N LEU A 146 1.23 -20.76 1.91
CA LEU A 146 1.49 -22.16 2.30
C LEU A 146 0.67 -22.59 3.52
N ALA A 147 0.49 -21.70 4.51
CA ALA A 147 -0.10 -22.04 5.80
C ALA A 147 -1.62 -21.91 5.81
N PHE A 148 -2.20 -21.01 5.02
CA PHE A 148 -3.64 -20.78 5.08
C PHE A 148 -4.43 -21.60 4.06
N PRO A 149 -5.55 -22.19 4.47
CA PRO A 149 -6.42 -22.93 3.56
C PRO A 149 -7.02 -21.99 2.51
N ARG A 150 -7.36 -22.57 1.36
CA ARG A 150 -8.08 -21.83 0.32
C ARG A 150 -9.56 -21.81 0.69
N PHE A 151 -10.03 -20.65 1.12
CA PHE A 151 -11.44 -20.44 1.43
C PHE A 151 -12.29 -20.42 0.15
N GLY A 152 -13.39 -21.16 0.17
CA GLY A 152 -14.39 -21.10 -0.89
C GLY A 152 -15.18 -19.81 -0.79
N SER A 153 -15.42 -19.13 -1.90
CA SER A 153 -16.38 -18.03 -1.93
C SER A 153 -17.80 -18.60 -1.94
N ASN A 154 -18.55 -18.40 -0.87
CA ASN A 154 -19.96 -18.80 -0.78
C ASN A 154 -20.90 -17.77 -1.44
N THR A 155 -20.37 -16.63 -1.83
CA THR A 155 -21.16 -15.54 -2.42
C THR A 155 -20.86 -15.43 -3.91
N PRO A 156 -21.85 -15.58 -4.81
CA PRO A 156 -21.63 -15.41 -6.24
C PRO A 156 -21.19 -13.97 -6.54
N GLN A 157 -20.00 -13.83 -7.09
CA GLN A 157 -19.45 -12.53 -7.42
C GLN A 157 -20.18 -11.93 -8.64
N ARG A 158 -20.51 -10.65 -8.52
CA ARG A 158 -21.04 -9.88 -9.64
C ARG A 158 -19.92 -9.47 -10.58
N LYS A 159 -20.00 -9.91 -11.83
CA LYS A 159 -18.97 -9.72 -12.86
C LYS A 159 -19.06 -8.38 -13.61
N HIS A 160 -19.70 -7.36 -13.04
CA HIS A 160 -19.86 -6.05 -13.68
C HIS A 160 -19.81 -4.92 -12.66
N LEU A 161 -19.27 -3.80 -13.10
CA LEU A 161 -19.16 -2.59 -12.29
C LEU A 161 -20.55 -1.97 -12.10
N LEU A 162 -20.97 -1.82 -10.85
CA LEU A 162 -22.24 -1.19 -10.47
C LEU A 162 -21.97 0.17 -9.82
N MET A 163 -22.17 1.22 -10.58
CA MET A 163 -22.21 2.58 -10.03
C MET A 163 -23.68 3.06 -9.90
N ARG A 164 -24.14 3.15 -8.66
CA ARG A 164 -25.51 3.59 -8.38
C ARG A 164 -25.54 5.09 -8.14
N LYS A 165 -26.31 5.85 -8.90
CA LYS A 165 -26.47 7.30 -8.76
C LYS A 165 -26.83 7.74 -7.33
N ARG A 166 -27.58 6.91 -6.58
CA ARG A 166 -27.94 7.16 -5.18
C ARG A 166 -26.73 7.41 -4.26
N TYR A 167 -25.55 6.86 -4.57
CA TYR A 167 -24.34 6.95 -3.74
C TYR A 167 -23.34 7.98 -4.24
N TRP A 168 -23.74 8.93 -5.10
CA TRP A 168 -22.85 9.94 -5.67
C TRP A 168 -22.10 10.76 -4.61
N LEU A 169 -22.78 11.12 -3.50
CA LEU A 169 -22.17 11.87 -2.40
C LEU A 169 -21.06 11.04 -1.72
N TYR A 170 -21.29 9.75 -1.50
CA TYR A 170 -20.27 8.85 -0.95
C TYR A 170 -19.05 8.79 -1.88
N TYR A 171 -19.25 8.69 -3.19
CA TYR A 171 -18.15 8.69 -4.16
C TYR A 171 -17.37 10.00 -4.14
N ALA A 172 -18.05 11.13 -4.09
CA ALA A 172 -17.44 12.46 -4.01
C ALA A 172 -16.63 12.63 -2.71
N LEU A 173 -17.18 12.25 -1.56
CA LEU A 173 -16.48 12.32 -0.26
C LEU A 173 -15.26 11.41 -0.21
N THR A 174 -15.36 10.21 -0.78
CA THR A 174 -14.23 9.26 -0.86
C THR A 174 -13.12 9.83 -1.72
N PHE A 175 -13.45 10.41 -2.88
CA PHE A 175 -12.50 11.08 -3.77
C PHE A 175 -11.79 12.25 -3.07
N MET A 176 -12.56 13.16 -2.45
CA MET A 176 -11.99 14.30 -1.71
C MET A 176 -11.13 13.86 -0.52
N GLY A 177 -11.56 12.82 0.19
CA GLY A 177 -10.78 12.23 1.29
C GLY A 177 -9.42 11.70 0.84
N GLY A 178 -9.37 11.06 -0.33
CA GLY A 178 -8.13 10.60 -0.95
C GLY A 178 -7.20 11.76 -1.33
N ALA A 179 -7.73 12.78 -1.99
CA ALA A 179 -6.95 13.96 -2.39
C ALA A 179 -6.34 14.69 -1.17
N ARG A 180 -7.11 14.91 -0.11
CA ARG A 180 -6.62 15.52 1.14
C ARG A 180 -5.48 14.73 1.76
N ARG A 181 -5.60 13.41 1.81
CA ARG A 181 -4.57 12.55 2.41
C ARG A 181 -3.23 12.67 1.69
N GLN A 182 -3.25 12.73 0.36
CA GLN A 182 -2.03 12.86 -0.44
C GLN A 182 -1.30 14.18 -0.18
N ILE A 183 -2.02 15.30 -0.11
CA ILE A 183 -1.43 16.60 0.20
C ILE A 183 -0.70 16.53 1.54
N PHE A 184 -1.34 16.01 2.57
CA PHE A 184 -0.77 16.00 3.91
C PHE A 184 0.38 14.99 4.05
N THR A 185 0.19 13.74 3.60
CA THR A 185 1.16 12.66 3.86
C THR A 185 2.44 12.82 3.04
N VAL A 186 2.32 13.28 1.79
CA VAL A 186 3.46 13.34 0.86
C VAL A 186 4.15 14.70 0.92
N PHE A 187 3.40 15.76 0.67
CA PHE A 187 4.01 17.08 0.54
C PHE A 187 4.45 17.68 1.88
N ALA A 188 3.78 17.36 2.99
CA ALA A 188 4.25 17.79 4.31
C ALA A 188 5.57 17.10 4.67
N GLY A 189 5.71 15.79 4.44
CA GLY A 189 6.96 15.07 4.63
C GLY A 189 8.09 15.61 3.76
N PHE A 190 7.82 15.86 2.48
CA PHE A 190 8.79 16.47 1.57
C PHE A 190 9.23 17.89 2.03
N LEU A 191 8.28 18.71 2.46
CA LEU A 191 8.56 20.05 2.99
C LEU A 191 9.45 20.01 4.24
N MET A 192 9.22 19.05 5.15
CA MET A 192 10.06 18.87 6.34
C MET A 192 11.51 18.56 5.96
N VAL A 193 11.74 17.69 4.98
CA VAL A 193 13.10 17.38 4.49
C VAL A 193 13.72 18.57 3.79
N GLU A 194 13.02 19.17 2.82
CA GLU A 194 13.59 20.17 1.93
C GLU A 194 13.80 21.52 2.61
N LYS A 195 12.81 21.98 3.37
CA LYS A 195 12.83 23.34 3.94
C LYS A 195 13.34 23.38 5.37
N PHE A 196 13.10 22.35 6.15
CA PHE A 196 13.46 22.31 7.57
C PHE A 196 14.65 21.37 7.87
N GLY A 197 15.15 20.64 6.88
CA GLY A 197 16.34 19.79 7.00
C GLY A 197 16.17 18.56 7.88
N TYR A 198 14.95 18.11 8.13
CA TYR A 198 14.70 16.88 8.90
C TYR A 198 15.30 15.66 8.18
N SER A 199 15.92 14.78 8.94
CA SER A 199 16.35 13.47 8.45
C SER A 199 15.14 12.51 8.30
N VAL A 200 15.34 11.42 7.58
CA VAL A 200 14.30 10.38 7.46
C VAL A 200 14.00 9.73 8.81
N SER A 201 15.00 9.60 9.67
CA SER A 201 14.84 9.09 11.04
C SER A 201 14.01 10.02 11.90
N ASP A 202 14.23 11.35 11.81
CA ASP A 202 13.41 12.33 12.52
C ASP A 202 11.95 12.24 12.11
N ILE A 203 11.70 12.11 10.79
CA ILE A 203 10.34 11.95 10.29
C ILE A 203 9.73 10.62 10.76
N ALA A 204 10.49 9.52 10.75
CA ALA A 204 10.00 8.25 11.26
C ALA A 204 9.62 8.34 12.75
N ALA A 205 10.43 9.04 13.55
CA ALA A 205 10.14 9.28 14.96
C ALA A 205 8.86 10.11 15.18
N LEU A 206 8.55 11.07 14.29
CA LEU A 206 7.31 11.86 14.36
C LEU A 206 6.04 11.04 14.08
N PHE A 207 6.17 9.88 13.43
CA PHE A 207 5.05 8.98 13.13
C PHE A 207 4.84 7.88 14.20
N ILE A 208 5.70 7.81 15.23
CA ILE A 208 5.55 6.95 16.41
C ILE A 208 4.67 7.62 17.46
#